data_bec447b359f4fcea6d237e6b59cbb4c0
#
_entry.id   bec447b359f4fcea6d237e6b59cbb4c0
#
_cell.length_a   1.000
_cell.length_b   1.000
_cell.length_c   1.000
_cell.angle_alpha   90.00
_cell.angle_beta   90.00
_cell.angle_gamma   90.00
#
_symmetry.space_group_name_H-M   'P 1'
#
loop_
_entity.id
_entity.type
_entity.pdbx_description
1 polymer ?
#
loop_
_entity_poly.entity_id
_entity_poly.type
_entity_poly.pdbx_seq_one_letter_code
_entity_poly.pdbx_strand_id
1 'polypeptide(L)'
;MNKSHSIIQTENNGLNVKCLNMEITQKHFLNKETSLTDLLKSAYRLMFTAKTMTGLFEQEKKITSKYVHATSRGHEAIQLALGMQLLPQDFVSPYYRDDSILLGVGITPYELMLQLLAKKDDPFSGGRTYYAHPSLRRDDFPKMIHQSSGTGMQAIPTTGIAMGMKYKEEVGIDDNLEQKPIAVCSLGDASCTEGEVSEAFQMAALKQLPILYLVQDNEWDISASADEIRAQDITEYMRGFNGIGTKTIDGTDFIKSYETVKECIKIIREERRPMLIHAKVPLLNHHTSGVRKEWYRDDLEECEKQ
;
A
#
# COMPACT_ATOMS: atom_id res chain seq x y z
N MET A 1 10.55 22.79 -49.91
CA MET A 1 10.46 24.02 -49.08
C MET A 1 10.57 23.65 -47.61
N ASN A 2 11.78 23.81 -47.08
CA ASN A 2 12.10 23.55 -45.66
C ASN A 2 11.58 24.72 -44.82
N LYS A 3 10.87 24.40 -43.76
CA LYS A 3 10.68 25.31 -42.63
C LYS A 3 11.30 24.68 -41.38
N SER A 4 12.45 25.20 -41.03
CA SER A 4 13.18 25.03 -39.80
C SER A 4 12.34 25.50 -38.60
N HIS A 5 12.14 24.65 -37.60
CA HIS A 5 11.64 25.05 -36.29
C HIS A 5 12.84 25.37 -35.39
N SER A 6 12.91 26.61 -34.97
CA SER A 6 13.87 27.13 -34.02
C SER A 6 13.63 26.51 -32.62
N ILE A 7 14.67 25.88 -32.12
CA ILE A 7 14.78 25.41 -30.75
C ILE A 7 15.06 26.62 -29.86
N ILE A 8 14.18 26.92 -28.94
CA ILE A 8 14.43 27.88 -27.86
C ILE A 8 15.37 27.20 -26.85
N GLN A 9 16.61 27.64 -26.86
CA GLN A 9 17.55 27.34 -25.76
C GLN A 9 17.22 28.26 -24.59
N THR A 10 16.70 27.68 -23.51
CA THR A 10 16.68 28.31 -22.17
C THR A 10 17.94 27.91 -21.44
N GLU A 11 18.74 28.88 -21.06
CA GLU A 11 19.97 28.74 -20.28
C GLU A 11 19.67 28.05 -18.94
N ASN A 12 20.28 26.91 -18.75
CA ASN A 12 20.30 26.19 -17.48
C ASN A 12 21.28 26.86 -16.52
N ASN A 13 20.77 27.59 -15.55
CA ASN A 13 21.52 27.91 -14.34
C ASN A 13 21.70 26.60 -13.53
N GLY A 14 22.95 26.21 -13.39
CA GLY A 14 23.40 24.91 -12.92
C GLY A 14 22.89 24.51 -11.52
N LEU A 15 21.89 23.69 -11.51
CA LEU A 15 21.70 22.68 -10.48
C LEU A 15 22.07 21.33 -11.10
N ASN A 16 23.28 20.93 -10.79
CA ASN A 16 23.80 19.61 -11.16
C ASN A 16 23.04 18.56 -10.33
N VAL A 17 21.81 18.25 -10.72
CA VAL A 17 21.04 17.12 -10.18
C VAL A 17 21.70 15.88 -10.75
N LYS A 18 22.78 15.41 -10.10
CA LYS A 18 23.15 14.01 -10.18
C LYS A 18 21.91 13.24 -9.78
N CYS A 19 21.19 12.69 -10.74
CA CYS A 19 20.26 11.58 -10.47
C CYS A 19 21.08 10.54 -9.72
N LEU A 20 20.92 10.51 -8.40
CA LEU A 20 21.30 9.34 -7.64
C LEU A 20 20.39 8.24 -8.22
N ASN A 21 20.97 7.38 -9.04
CA ASN A 21 20.42 6.07 -9.33
C ASN A 21 20.33 5.34 -8.00
N MET A 22 19.18 5.49 -7.34
CA MET A 22 18.83 4.71 -6.17
C MET A 22 18.42 3.32 -6.67
N GLU A 23 19.42 2.49 -7.00
CA GLU A 23 19.21 1.05 -6.97
C GLU A 23 19.02 0.60 -5.50
N ILE A 24 17.88 1.00 -4.93
CA ILE A 24 17.35 0.33 -3.75
C ILE A 24 16.56 -0.86 -4.29
N THR A 25 17.29 -1.87 -4.73
CA THR A 25 16.67 -3.15 -5.05
C THR A 25 16.30 -3.84 -3.73
N GLN A 26 15.12 -4.42 -3.65
CA GLN A 26 14.66 -5.30 -2.54
C GLN A 26 15.73 -6.33 -2.13
N LYS A 27 16.57 -6.79 -3.06
CA LYS A 27 17.74 -7.64 -2.80
C LYS A 27 18.66 -7.11 -1.69
N HIS A 28 18.67 -5.80 -1.44
CA HIS A 28 19.54 -5.22 -0.40
C HIS A 28 19.02 -5.50 1.01
N PHE A 29 17.71 -5.66 1.21
CA PHE A 29 17.11 -5.88 2.51
C PHE A 29 16.98 -7.37 2.88
N LEU A 30 16.91 -8.25 1.88
CA LEU A 30 16.62 -9.68 2.08
C LEU A 30 17.89 -10.55 2.23
N ASN A 31 19.06 -10.08 1.77
CA ASN A 31 20.29 -10.90 1.66
C ASN A 31 21.45 -10.53 2.60
N LYS A 32 21.28 -9.59 3.53
CA LYS A 32 22.25 -9.27 4.58
C LYS A 32 21.53 -9.10 5.91
N GLU A 33 22.18 -9.44 7.01
CA GLU A 33 21.84 -8.92 8.34
C GLU A 33 21.92 -7.38 8.27
N THR A 34 20.84 -6.76 7.76
CA THR A 34 20.73 -5.29 7.69
C THR A 34 20.71 -4.80 9.12
N SER A 35 21.64 -3.93 9.48
CA SER A 35 21.63 -3.36 10.82
C SER A 35 20.34 -2.59 11.06
N LEU A 36 19.82 -2.58 12.30
CA LEU A 36 18.65 -1.78 12.65
C LEU A 36 18.79 -0.32 12.20
N THR A 37 20.00 0.23 12.32
CA THR A 37 20.30 1.59 11.88
C THR A 37 20.10 1.78 10.37
N ASP A 38 20.50 0.84 9.54
CA ASP A 38 20.34 0.94 8.09
C ASP A 38 18.89 0.72 7.66
N LEU A 39 18.17 -0.17 8.34
CA LEU A 39 16.73 -0.33 8.17
C LEU A 39 16.00 0.99 8.46
N LEU A 40 16.27 1.61 9.61
CA LEU A 40 15.64 2.86 10.02
C LEU A 40 15.98 4.02 9.08
N LYS A 41 17.23 4.13 8.62
CA LYS A 41 17.62 5.14 7.62
C LYS A 41 16.86 4.97 6.31
N SER A 42 16.68 3.74 5.87
CA SER A 42 15.96 3.43 4.63
C SER A 42 14.48 3.72 4.77
N ALA A 43 13.86 3.29 5.87
CA ALA A 43 12.47 3.61 6.19
C ALA A 43 12.24 5.12 6.23
N TYR A 44 13.09 5.85 6.96
CA TYR A 44 13.00 7.31 7.05
C TYR A 44 13.09 7.99 5.69
N ARG A 45 14.00 7.56 4.82
CA ARG A 45 14.12 8.10 3.46
C ARG A 45 12.83 7.88 2.66
N LEU A 46 12.26 6.70 2.72
CA LEU A 46 11.02 6.38 2.00
C LEU A 46 9.83 7.15 2.58
N MET A 47 9.71 7.27 3.92
CA MET A 47 8.69 8.09 4.56
C MET A 47 8.82 9.56 4.13
N PHE A 48 10.04 10.10 4.13
CA PHE A 48 10.29 11.46 3.68
C PHE A 48 9.99 11.64 2.19
N THR A 49 10.26 10.62 1.37
CA THR A 49 9.91 10.61 -0.06
C THR A 49 8.39 10.67 -0.25
N ALA A 50 7.63 9.82 0.45
CA ALA A 50 6.16 9.82 0.38
C ALA A 50 5.56 11.17 0.83
N LYS A 51 6.06 11.72 1.95
CA LYS A 51 5.69 13.05 2.42
C LYS A 51 5.98 14.14 1.38
N THR A 52 7.17 14.09 0.76
CA THR A 52 7.57 15.07 -0.26
C THR A 52 6.71 14.96 -1.52
N MET A 53 6.38 13.74 -1.96
CA MET A 53 5.46 13.50 -3.07
C MET A 53 4.09 14.12 -2.78
N THR A 54 3.52 13.87 -1.59
CA THR A 54 2.26 14.49 -1.16
C THR A 54 2.33 16.01 -1.23
N GLY A 55 3.40 16.63 -0.68
CA GLY A 55 3.61 18.07 -0.73
C GLY A 55 3.70 18.61 -2.16
N LEU A 56 4.39 17.89 -3.04
CA LEU A 56 4.49 18.25 -4.46
C LEU A 56 3.13 18.15 -5.16
N PHE A 57 2.34 17.13 -4.87
CA PHE A 57 0.99 16.99 -5.45
C PHE A 57 0.08 18.14 -5.04
N GLU A 58 0.17 18.61 -3.80
CA GLU A 58 -0.57 19.78 -3.31
C GLU A 58 -0.05 21.09 -3.93
N GLN A 59 1.26 21.25 -4.05
CA GLN A 59 1.86 22.43 -4.68
C GLN A 59 1.43 22.55 -6.16
N GLU A 60 1.41 21.44 -6.88
CA GLU A 60 1.05 21.33 -8.29
C GLU A 60 -0.43 20.98 -8.52
N LYS A 61 -1.30 21.29 -7.55
CA LYS A 61 -2.73 20.91 -7.58
C LYS A 61 -3.48 21.33 -8.84
N LYS A 62 -3.06 22.39 -9.53
CA LYS A 62 -3.63 22.79 -10.83
C LYS A 62 -3.50 21.70 -11.89
N ILE A 63 -2.52 20.81 -11.77
CA ILE A 63 -2.26 19.70 -12.67
C ILE A 63 -2.78 18.41 -12.06
N THR A 64 -2.36 18.11 -10.83
CA THR A 64 -2.58 16.83 -10.16
C THR A 64 -4.05 16.60 -9.80
N SER A 65 -4.81 17.64 -9.42
CA SER A 65 -6.23 17.51 -9.07
C SER A 65 -7.15 17.18 -10.25
N LYS A 66 -6.63 17.15 -11.47
CA LYS A 66 -7.37 16.64 -12.63
C LYS A 66 -7.57 15.12 -12.56
N TYR A 67 -6.77 14.45 -11.76
CA TYR A 67 -6.76 13.00 -11.58
C TYR A 67 -7.04 12.68 -10.11
N VAL A 68 -8.08 11.90 -9.87
CA VAL A 68 -8.41 11.49 -8.50
C VAL A 68 -7.27 10.66 -7.94
N HIS A 69 -6.78 11.05 -6.77
CA HIS A 69 -5.73 10.34 -6.06
C HIS A 69 -5.84 10.55 -4.55
N ALA A 70 -5.28 9.65 -3.79
CA ALA A 70 -5.04 9.78 -2.37
C ALA A 70 -3.55 9.50 -2.09
N THR A 71 -3.07 9.85 -0.91
CA THR A 71 -1.68 9.64 -0.52
C THR A 71 -1.61 8.97 0.84
N SER A 72 -0.50 8.30 1.14
CA SER A 72 -0.27 7.59 2.39
C SER A 72 0.01 8.51 3.59
N ARG A 73 -0.16 9.82 3.46
CA ARG A 73 0.21 10.76 4.50
C ARG A 73 -0.47 10.46 5.84
N GLY A 74 0.35 10.04 6.83
CA GLY A 74 -0.08 9.51 8.13
C GLY A 74 -0.03 7.97 8.23
N HIS A 75 -0.01 7.26 7.12
CA HIS A 75 0.00 5.79 7.04
C HIS A 75 1.40 5.22 6.70
N GLU A 76 2.39 6.08 6.46
CA GLU A 76 3.68 5.69 5.88
C GLU A 76 4.38 4.59 6.67
N ALA A 77 4.33 4.62 8.01
CA ALA A 77 5.09 3.71 8.86
C ALA A 77 4.65 2.25 8.69
N ILE A 78 3.37 1.95 8.86
CA ILE A 78 2.84 0.59 8.68
C ILE A 78 2.94 0.12 7.23
N GLN A 79 2.71 1.01 6.26
CA GLN A 79 2.79 0.69 4.85
C GLN A 79 4.21 0.31 4.43
N LEU A 80 5.22 1.07 4.85
CA LEU A 80 6.61 0.75 4.60
C LEU A 80 7.05 -0.50 5.35
N ALA A 81 6.61 -0.67 6.60
CA ALA A 81 6.87 -1.86 7.37
C ALA A 81 6.40 -3.12 6.65
N LEU A 82 5.26 -3.06 5.96
CA LEU A 82 4.77 -4.15 5.11
C LEU A 82 5.56 -4.26 3.81
N GLY A 83 5.64 -3.19 3.02
CA GLY A 83 6.24 -3.22 1.69
C GLY A 83 7.68 -3.70 1.67
N MET A 84 8.48 -3.32 2.68
CA MET A 84 9.89 -3.71 2.82
C MET A 84 10.11 -5.19 3.16
N GLN A 85 9.07 -5.95 3.51
CA GLN A 85 9.16 -7.37 3.92
C GLN A 85 8.54 -8.35 2.91
N LEU A 86 7.91 -7.85 1.85
CA LEU A 86 7.31 -8.69 0.83
C LEU A 86 8.38 -9.29 -0.10
N LEU A 87 8.15 -10.52 -0.53
CA LEU A 87 9.04 -11.27 -1.40
C LEU A 87 8.51 -11.31 -2.84
N PRO A 88 9.37 -11.54 -3.85
CA PRO A 88 8.94 -11.61 -5.25
C PRO A 88 7.86 -12.67 -5.54
N GLN A 89 7.81 -13.75 -4.76
CA GLN A 89 6.78 -14.79 -4.89
C GLN A 89 5.44 -14.43 -4.25
N ASP A 90 5.38 -13.37 -3.41
CA ASP A 90 4.15 -12.94 -2.77
C ASP A 90 3.20 -12.25 -3.74
N PHE A 91 1.93 -12.19 -3.38
CA PHE A 91 0.93 -11.39 -4.07
C PHE A 91 0.44 -10.29 -3.15
N VAL A 92 0.32 -9.08 -3.66
CA VAL A 92 -0.20 -7.95 -2.90
C VAL A 92 -1.27 -7.23 -3.68
N SER A 93 -2.37 -6.95 -3.02
CA SER A 93 -3.47 -6.12 -3.50
C SER A 93 -3.53 -4.86 -2.65
N PRO A 94 -2.81 -3.81 -3.05
CA PRO A 94 -2.88 -2.51 -2.38
C PRO A 94 -4.24 -1.84 -2.63
N TYR A 95 -4.57 -0.83 -1.84
CA TYR A 95 -5.70 0.02 -2.14
C TYR A 95 -5.22 1.44 -2.49
N TYR A 96 -6.14 2.33 -2.83
CA TYR A 96 -5.84 3.62 -3.45
C TYR A 96 -4.92 4.56 -2.63
N ARG A 97 -4.68 4.27 -1.34
CA ARG A 97 -3.83 5.09 -0.46
C ARG A 97 -2.45 4.47 -0.22
N ASP A 98 -2.09 3.38 -0.87
CA ASP A 98 -0.94 2.54 -0.52
C ASP A 98 0.35 2.89 -1.28
N ASP A 99 0.54 4.16 -1.64
CA ASP A 99 1.77 4.58 -2.33
C ASP A 99 3.05 4.30 -1.51
N SER A 100 2.98 4.28 -0.18
CA SER A 100 4.13 3.89 0.65
C SER A 100 4.37 2.36 0.67
N ILE A 101 3.35 1.50 0.54
CA ILE A 101 3.59 0.07 0.26
C ILE A 101 4.35 -0.08 -1.06
N LEU A 102 3.92 0.65 -2.09
CA LEU A 102 4.54 0.60 -3.42
C LEU A 102 5.98 1.10 -3.40
N LEU A 103 6.28 2.18 -2.68
CA LEU A 103 7.66 2.63 -2.44
C LEU A 103 8.46 1.58 -1.67
N GLY A 104 7.87 0.96 -0.66
CA GLY A 104 8.49 -0.09 0.15
C GLY A 104 8.89 -1.33 -0.64
N VAL A 105 8.12 -1.72 -1.65
CA VAL A 105 8.46 -2.81 -2.58
C VAL A 105 9.46 -2.39 -3.65
N GLY A 106 9.80 -1.10 -3.76
CA GLY A 106 10.82 -0.58 -4.68
C GLY A 106 10.26 0.07 -5.95
N ILE A 107 8.95 0.31 -6.05
CA ILE A 107 8.39 1.14 -7.12
C ILE A 107 8.87 2.58 -6.92
N THR A 108 9.31 3.21 -7.98
CA THR A 108 9.91 4.53 -7.92
C THR A 108 8.87 5.65 -7.90
N PRO A 109 9.18 6.82 -7.30
CA PRO A 109 8.34 8.00 -7.40
C PRO A 109 8.01 8.40 -8.85
N TYR A 110 8.96 8.19 -9.76
CA TYR A 110 8.76 8.48 -11.17
C TYR A 110 7.67 7.60 -11.80
N GLU A 111 7.69 6.30 -11.54
CA GLU A 111 6.67 5.36 -12.03
C GLU A 111 5.28 5.71 -11.46
N LEU A 112 5.21 6.05 -10.16
CA LEU A 112 3.97 6.49 -9.54
C LEU A 112 3.44 7.80 -10.14
N MET A 113 4.33 8.76 -10.44
CA MET A 113 3.94 10.00 -11.11
C MET A 113 3.47 9.78 -12.56
N LEU A 114 4.06 8.85 -13.29
CA LEU A 114 3.57 8.48 -14.62
C LEU A 114 2.14 7.94 -14.56
N GLN A 115 1.82 7.11 -13.56
CA GLN A 115 0.47 6.63 -13.33
C GLN A 115 -0.48 7.76 -12.94
N LEU A 116 -0.10 8.61 -11.95
CA LEU A 116 -0.90 9.74 -11.51
C LEU A 116 -1.31 10.65 -12.68
N LEU A 117 -0.34 10.95 -13.56
CA LEU A 117 -0.54 11.85 -14.68
C LEU A 117 -1.07 11.16 -15.95
N ALA A 118 -1.54 9.93 -15.84
CA ALA A 118 -2.09 9.11 -16.92
C ALA A 118 -1.18 9.10 -18.17
N LYS A 119 0.15 8.93 -17.97
CA LYS A 119 1.13 8.92 -19.04
C LYS A 119 1.18 7.58 -19.76
N LYS A 120 1.44 7.60 -21.08
CA LYS A 120 1.58 6.38 -21.89
C LYS A 120 2.67 5.45 -21.37
N ASP A 121 3.73 6.02 -20.78
CA ASP A 121 4.88 5.29 -20.27
C ASP A 121 4.68 4.78 -18.84
N ASP A 122 3.46 4.91 -18.27
CA ASP A 122 3.08 4.26 -17.02
C ASP A 122 3.25 2.74 -17.15
N PRO A 123 4.14 2.13 -16.33
CA PRO A 123 4.47 0.71 -16.45
C PRO A 123 3.36 -0.24 -15.98
N PHE A 124 2.32 0.28 -15.33
CA PHE A 124 1.25 -0.51 -14.74
C PHE A 124 0.07 -0.70 -15.68
N SER A 125 -0.28 0.32 -16.45
CA SER A 125 -1.48 0.31 -17.28
C SER A 125 -1.36 1.13 -18.57
N GLY A 126 -0.23 1.83 -18.79
CA GLY A 126 -0.12 2.80 -19.89
C GLY A 126 -1.08 3.98 -19.73
N GLY A 127 -1.25 4.46 -18.50
CA GLY A 127 -2.06 5.62 -18.16
C GLY A 127 -3.58 5.36 -18.09
N ARG A 128 -4.02 4.11 -17.91
CA ARG A 128 -5.45 3.72 -17.95
C ARG A 128 -6.07 3.43 -16.58
N THR A 129 -5.26 3.31 -15.52
CA THR A 129 -5.74 3.08 -14.15
C THR A 129 -5.47 4.29 -13.26
N TYR A 130 -6.17 4.34 -12.13
CA TYR A 130 -5.95 5.36 -11.10
C TYR A 130 -4.58 5.22 -10.43
N TYR A 131 -4.16 6.30 -9.78
CA TYR A 131 -2.99 6.33 -8.90
C TYR A 131 -3.08 5.24 -7.82
N ALA A 132 -1.94 4.66 -7.48
CA ALA A 132 -1.80 3.55 -6.52
C ALA A 132 -2.64 2.30 -6.83
N HIS A 133 -3.04 2.11 -8.10
CA HIS A 133 -3.68 0.87 -8.59
C HIS A 133 -2.76 0.16 -9.60
N PRO A 134 -1.60 -0.30 -9.19
CA PRO A 134 -0.67 -0.96 -10.09
C PRO A 134 -1.20 -2.31 -10.53
N SER A 135 -0.87 -2.67 -11.77
CA SER A 135 -0.90 -4.04 -12.25
C SER A 135 0.54 -4.41 -12.59
N LEU A 136 1.19 -5.20 -11.74
CA LEU A 136 2.63 -5.44 -11.84
C LEU A 136 2.95 -6.93 -11.86
N ARG A 137 3.72 -7.33 -12.89
CA ARG A 137 4.25 -8.68 -13.02
C ARG A 137 5.70 -8.60 -13.47
N ARG A 138 6.58 -8.31 -12.52
CA ARG A 138 8.04 -8.36 -12.68
C ARG A 138 8.60 -9.48 -11.81
N ASP A 139 9.69 -10.12 -12.22
CA ASP A 139 10.22 -11.31 -11.52
C ASP A 139 10.85 -10.96 -10.17
N ASP A 140 11.32 -9.73 -10.01
CA ASP A 140 11.98 -9.21 -8.82
C ASP A 140 11.05 -8.45 -7.85
N PHE A 141 9.75 -8.41 -8.14
CA PHE A 141 8.74 -7.72 -7.34
C PHE A 141 7.63 -8.68 -6.90
N PRO A 142 6.95 -8.39 -5.77
CA PRO A 142 5.67 -9.02 -5.46
C PRO A 142 4.70 -8.83 -6.62
N LYS A 143 3.89 -9.82 -6.88
CA LYS A 143 2.92 -9.76 -7.97
C LYS A 143 1.70 -8.95 -7.54
N MET A 144 1.31 -8.00 -8.37
CA MET A 144 0.12 -7.17 -8.16
C MET A 144 -0.84 -7.40 -9.31
N ILE A 145 -2.02 -7.91 -9.01
CA ILE A 145 -3.07 -8.09 -10.01
C ILE A 145 -3.77 -6.76 -10.29
N HIS A 146 -4.49 -6.70 -11.41
CA HIS A 146 -5.39 -5.57 -11.66
C HIS A 146 -6.40 -5.43 -10.54
N GLN A 147 -6.68 -4.18 -10.13
CA GLN A 147 -7.58 -3.88 -9.04
C GLN A 147 -8.71 -2.99 -9.49
N SER A 148 -9.87 -3.22 -8.90
CA SER A 148 -10.99 -2.30 -8.98
C SER A 148 -10.73 -1.08 -8.10
N SER A 149 -11.27 0.08 -8.51
CA SER A 149 -11.30 1.28 -7.67
C SER A 149 -12.50 1.30 -6.69
N GLY A 150 -13.38 0.29 -6.74
CA GLY A 150 -14.45 0.13 -5.76
C GLY A 150 -13.88 -0.25 -4.39
N THR A 151 -14.39 0.39 -3.34
CA THR A 151 -13.96 0.18 -1.95
C THR A 151 -14.15 -1.29 -1.55
N GLY A 152 -13.11 -1.92 -1.01
CA GLY A 152 -13.15 -3.33 -0.55
C GLY A 152 -13.11 -4.39 -1.66
N MET A 153 -13.26 -4.03 -2.93
CA MET A 153 -13.38 -4.97 -4.06
C MET A 153 -12.15 -5.88 -4.24
N GLN A 154 -10.98 -5.50 -3.73
CA GLN A 154 -9.76 -6.33 -3.78
C GLN A 154 -9.81 -7.53 -2.84
N ALA A 155 -10.72 -7.55 -1.86
CA ALA A 155 -10.76 -8.61 -0.84
C ALA A 155 -11.07 -9.99 -1.44
N ILE A 156 -12.12 -10.11 -2.28
CA ILE A 156 -12.51 -11.37 -2.92
C ILE A 156 -11.42 -11.91 -3.85
N PRO A 157 -10.88 -11.15 -4.82
CA PRO A 157 -9.82 -11.66 -5.69
C PRO A 157 -8.56 -12.08 -4.93
N THR A 158 -8.16 -11.32 -3.90
CA THR A 158 -6.97 -11.65 -3.10
C THR A 158 -7.18 -12.93 -2.29
N THR A 159 -8.37 -13.12 -1.74
CA THR A 159 -8.75 -14.37 -1.05
C THR A 159 -8.75 -15.54 -2.03
N GLY A 160 -9.21 -15.33 -3.27
CA GLY A 160 -9.12 -16.31 -4.35
C GLY A 160 -7.68 -16.70 -4.72
N ILE A 161 -6.75 -15.73 -4.72
CA ILE A 161 -5.32 -16.01 -4.90
C ILE A 161 -4.79 -16.90 -3.78
N ALA A 162 -5.12 -16.58 -2.51
CA ALA A 162 -4.71 -17.40 -1.37
C ALA A 162 -5.29 -18.83 -1.45
N MET A 163 -6.53 -18.98 -1.94
CA MET A 163 -7.11 -20.31 -2.24
C MET A 163 -6.31 -21.05 -3.31
N GLY A 164 -5.93 -20.35 -4.39
CA GLY A 164 -5.11 -20.94 -5.46
C GLY A 164 -3.73 -21.37 -4.95
N MET A 165 -3.09 -20.61 -4.05
CA MET A 165 -1.83 -21.00 -3.40
C MET A 165 -2.01 -22.29 -2.60
N LYS A 166 -3.03 -22.34 -1.75
CA LYS A 166 -3.32 -23.52 -0.93
C LYS A 166 -3.62 -24.73 -1.81
N TYR A 167 -4.43 -24.58 -2.86
CA TYR A 167 -4.71 -25.66 -3.82
C TYR A 167 -3.44 -26.20 -4.47
N LYS A 168 -2.52 -25.32 -4.93
CA LYS A 168 -1.23 -25.75 -5.51
C LYS A 168 -0.42 -26.61 -4.52
N GLU A 169 -0.38 -26.22 -3.25
CA GLU A 169 0.30 -26.96 -2.18
C GLU A 169 -0.38 -28.34 -1.95
N GLU A 170 -1.71 -28.38 -1.89
CA GLU A 170 -2.47 -29.62 -1.65
C GLU A 170 -2.33 -30.66 -2.77
N VAL A 171 -2.17 -30.21 -4.03
CA VAL A 171 -2.01 -31.10 -5.19
C VAL A 171 -0.54 -31.31 -5.60
N GLY A 172 0.41 -30.77 -4.84
CA GLY A 172 1.84 -30.99 -5.05
C GLY A 172 2.41 -30.30 -6.29
N ILE A 173 1.82 -29.17 -6.72
CA ILE A 173 2.34 -28.33 -7.82
C ILE A 173 2.94 -27.02 -7.28
N ASP A 174 3.33 -26.97 -6.06
CA ASP A 174 4.04 -25.83 -5.50
C ASP A 174 5.49 -25.79 -6.01
N ASP A 175 6.08 -24.59 -5.99
CA ASP A 175 7.41 -24.37 -6.55
C ASP A 175 8.54 -24.78 -5.57
N ASN A 176 8.22 -25.50 -4.48
CA ASN A 176 9.12 -25.95 -3.41
C ASN A 176 10.05 -24.82 -2.87
N LEU A 177 9.51 -23.62 -2.77
CA LEU A 177 10.25 -22.46 -2.30
C LEU A 177 10.58 -22.58 -0.81
N GLU A 178 11.79 -22.22 -0.41
CA GLU A 178 12.20 -22.18 1.00
C GLU A 178 11.24 -21.33 1.84
N GLN A 179 10.82 -20.19 1.30
CA GLN A 179 9.80 -19.35 1.90
C GLN A 179 8.52 -19.41 1.05
N LYS A 180 7.47 -20.00 1.59
CA LYS A 180 6.19 -20.12 0.90
C LYS A 180 5.55 -18.76 0.63
N PRO A 181 4.92 -18.55 -0.54
CA PRO A 181 4.25 -17.31 -0.86
C PRO A 181 3.05 -17.04 0.04
N ILE A 182 2.73 -15.76 0.21
CA ILE A 182 1.53 -15.30 0.89
C ILE A 182 0.75 -14.35 -0.01
N ALA A 183 -0.55 -14.23 0.24
CA ALA A 183 -1.37 -13.15 -0.31
C ALA A 183 -1.50 -12.03 0.74
N VAL A 184 -1.49 -10.79 0.29
CA VAL A 184 -1.70 -9.60 1.12
C VAL A 184 -2.82 -8.77 0.53
N CYS A 185 -3.82 -8.46 1.36
CA CYS A 185 -4.93 -7.58 1.02
C CYS A 185 -4.88 -6.36 1.93
N SER A 186 -4.66 -5.18 1.36
CA SER A 186 -4.71 -3.93 2.10
C SER A 186 -6.10 -3.30 1.99
N LEU A 187 -6.63 -2.81 3.11
CA LEU A 187 -7.97 -2.27 3.26
C LEU A 187 -7.94 -1.00 4.12
N GLY A 188 -8.87 -0.08 3.88
CA GLY A 188 -9.24 0.94 4.85
C GLY A 188 -10.27 0.40 5.84
N ASP A 189 -10.47 1.09 6.94
CA ASP A 189 -11.46 0.75 7.97
C ASP A 189 -12.90 0.77 7.43
N ALA A 190 -13.26 1.77 6.66
CA ALA A 190 -14.55 1.84 5.99
C ALA A 190 -14.77 0.67 4.99
N SER A 191 -13.71 0.16 4.37
CA SER A 191 -13.82 -1.01 3.49
C SER A 191 -14.36 -2.25 4.22
N CYS A 192 -14.16 -2.36 5.53
CA CYS A 192 -14.63 -3.49 6.32
C CYS A 192 -16.15 -3.50 6.51
N THR A 193 -16.85 -2.43 6.16
CA THR A 193 -18.32 -2.38 6.16
C THR A 193 -18.96 -2.94 4.88
N GLU A 194 -18.14 -3.18 3.84
CA GLU A 194 -18.58 -3.79 2.58
C GLU A 194 -18.86 -5.28 2.73
N GLY A 195 -19.93 -5.76 2.11
CA GLY A 195 -20.37 -7.17 2.20
C GLY A 195 -19.31 -8.14 1.69
N GLU A 196 -18.65 -7.82 0.59
CA GLU A 196 -17.60 -8.63 -0.05
C GLU A 196 -16.40 -8.85 0.88
N VAL A 197 -16.09 -7.88 1.75
CA VAL A 197 -15.00 -8.03 2.72
C VAL A 197 -15.36 -9.03 3.81
N SER A 198 -16.60 -9.01 4.29
CA SER A 198 -17.13 -10.02 5.21
C SER A 198 -17.04 -11.44 4.62
N GLU A 199 -17.44 -11.61 3.35
CA GLU A 199 -17.37 -12.90 2.65
C GLU A 199 -15.92 -13.37 2.49
N ALA A 200 -14.99 -12.45 2.16
CA ALA A 200 -13.57 -12.75 2.09
C ALA A 200 -13.01 -13.23 3.44
N PHE A 201 -13.36 -12.57 4.54
CA PHE A 201 -12.95 -12.98 5.88
C PHE A 201 -13.53 -14.35 6.26
N GLN A 202 -14.81 -14.58 5.99
CA GLN A 202 -15.44 -15.90 6.22
C GLN A 202 -14.73 -17.01 5.47
N MET A 203 -14.43 -16.81 4.20
CA MET A 203 -13.74 -17.81 3.37
C MET A 203 -12.32 -18.04 3.88
N ALA A 204 -11.59 -16.98 4.21
CA ALA A 204 -10.23 -17.08 4.73
C ALA A 204 -10.19 -17.84 6.06
N ALA A 205 -11.11 -17.53 6.97
CA ALA A 205 -11.24 -18.23 8.26
C ALA A 205 -11.59 -19.71 8.08
N LEU A 206 -12.63 -20.00 7.28
CA LEU A 206 -13.12 -21.36 7.05
C LEU A 206 -12.07 -22.25 6.39
N LYS A 207 -11.35 -21.74 5.42
CA LYS A 207 -10.37 -22.49 4.63
C LYS A 207 -8.95 -22.39 5.16
N GLN A 208 -8.71 -21.62 6.22
CA GLN A 208 -7.38 -21.36 6.78
C GLN A 208 -6.39 -20.99 5.65
N LEU A 209 -6.65 -19.83 5.01
CA LEU A 209 -5.91 -19.40 3.84
C LEU A 209 -4.63 -18.64 4.21
N PRO A 210 -3.55 -18.75 3.42
CA PRO A 210 -2.29 -18.05 3.66
C PRO A 210 -2.38 -16.58 3.24
N ILE A 211 -3.17 -15.79 3.97
CA ILE A 211 -3.45 -14.38 3.65
C ILE A 211 -3.22 -13.47 4.85
N LEU A 212 -2.63 -12.30 4.59
CA LEU A 212 -2.55 -11.17 5.50
C LEU A 212 -3.57 -10.11 5.06
N TYR A 213 -4.47 -9.75 5.93
CA TYR A 213 -5.27 -8.53 5.79
C TYR A 213 -4.63 -7.41 6.59
N LEU A 214 -4.36 -6.28 5.96
CA LEU A 214 -3.95 -5.04 6.63
C LEU A 214 -5.12 -4.07 6.59
N VAL A 215 -5.71 -3.77 7.73
CA VAL A 215 -6.74 -2.75 7.87
C VAL A 215 -6.11 -1.49 8.44
N GLN A 216 -6.11 -0.43 7.66
CA GLN A 216 -5.55 0.88 8.03
C GLN A 216 -6.71 1.78 8.48
N ASP A 217 -6.85 1.88 9.80
CA ASP A 217 -7.95 2.57 10.45
C ASP A 217 -7.57 4.04 10.71
N ASN A 218 -8.09 4.92 9.89
CA ASN A 218 -7.89 6.35 10.01
C ASN A 218 -9.17 7.11 10.46
N GLU A 219 -10.23 6.35 10.79
CA GLU A 219 -11.50 6.85 11.32
C GLU A 219 -12.31 7.72 10.34
N TRP A 220 -12.01 7.67 9.03
CA TRP A 220 -12.69 8.47 8.02
C TRP A 220 -13.06 7.66 6.77
N ASP A 221 -14.29 7.81 6.33
CA ASP A 221 -14.78 7.40 5.00
C ASP A 221 -15.20 8.63 4.21
N ILE A 222 -14.33 9.08 3.31
CA ILE A 222 -14.50 10.35 2.57
C ILE A 222 -14.67 11.52 3.54
N SER A 223 -15.90 11.90 3.87
CA SER A 223 -16.25 12.97 4.81
C SER A 223 -17.07 12.49 6.01
N ALA A 224 -17.36 11.19 6.09
CA ALA A 224 -18.05 10.59 7.22
C ALA A 224 -17.03 10.05 8.26
N SER A 225 -17.30 10.30 9.53
CA SER A 225 -16.49 9.76 10.62
C SER A 225 -16.77 8.28 10.88
N ALA A 226 -15.89 7.61 11.61
CA ALA A 226 -16.06 6.20 11.97
C ALA A 226 -17.39 5.94 12.68
N ASP A 227 -17.82 6.83 13.56
CA ASP A 227 -19.08 6.71 14.33
C ASP A 227 -20.33 6.81 13.44
N GLU A 228 -20.20 7.40 12.25
CA GLU A 228 -21.30 7.52 11.28
C GLU A 228 -21.42 6.29 10.38
N ILE A 229 -20.34 5.48 10.24
CA ILE A 229 -20.29 4.40 9.23
C ILE A 229 -20.20 3.00 9.83
N ARG A 230 -19.79 2.83 11.09
CA ARG A 230 -19.63 1.51 11.71
C ARG A 230 -20.10 1.48 13.15
N ALA A 231 -20.75 0.38 13.51
CA ALA A 231 -21.30 0.18 14.85
C ALA A 231 -20.27 -0.29 15.87
N GLN A 232 -19.08 -0.70 15.43
CA GLN A 232 -18.05 -1.30 16.30
C GLN A 232 -16.65 -1.11 15.73
N ASP A 233 -15.64 -1.17 16.62
CA ASP A 233 -14.23 -1.16 16.26
C ASP A 233 -13.86 -2.41 15.44
N ILE A 234 -12.86 -2.29 14.57
CA ILE A 234 -12.42 -3.41 13.72
C ILE A 234 -11.98 -4.63 14.54
N THR A 235 -11.34 -4.41 15.68
CA THR A 235 -10.93 -5.52 16.55
C THR A 235 -12.13 -6.28 17.09
N GLU A 236 -13.20 -5.58 17.44
CA GLU A 236 -14.46 -6.19 17.91
C GLU A 236 -15.17 -6.90 16.76
N TYR A 237 -15.23 -6.30 15.60
CA TYR A 237 -15.79 -6.89 14.39
C TYR A 237 -15.11 -8.23 14.06
N MET A 238 -13.79 -8.28 14.16
CA MET A 238 -13.01 -9.47 13.86
C MET A 238 -13.25 -10.64 14.84
N ARG A 239 -13.82 -10.40 16.01
CA ARG A 239 -14.22 -11.50 16.95
C ARG A 239 -15.27 -12.45 16.36
N GLY A 240 -16.01 -12.00 15.35
CA GLY A 240 -16.97 -12.82 14.62
C GLY A 240 -16.33 -13.81 13.63
N PHE A 241 -15.04 -13.66 13.31
CA PHE A 241 -14.34 -14.47 12.31
C PHE A 241 -13.32 -15.41 12.99
N ASN A 242 -13.82 -16.44 13.66
CA ASN A 242 -12.98 -17.43 14.30
C ASN A 242 -12.04 -18.11 13.29
N GLY A 243 -10.74 -18.11 13.59
CA GLY A 243 -9.72 -18.68 12.70
C GLY A 243 -8.82 -17.63 12.02
N ILE A 244 -9.15 -16.34 12.10
CA ILE A 244 -8.25 -15.25 11.71
C ILE A 244 -7.54 -14.72 12.96
N GLY A 245 -6.20 -14.81 13.00
CA GLY A 245 -5.42 -14.18 14.06
C GLY A 245 -5.40 -12.66 13.89
N THR A 246 -5.74 -11.90 14.92
CA THR A 246 -5.83 -10.43 14.86
C THR A 246 -4.77 -9.78 15.75
N LYS A 247 -4.10 -8.78 15.24
CA LYS A 247 -3.17 -7.90 15.97
C LYS A 247 -3.63 -6.44 15.80
N THR A 248 -3.74 -5.71 16.90
CA THR A 248 -4.05 -4.26 16.88
C THR A 248 -2.83 -3.50 17.32
N ILE A 249 -2.44 -2.49 16.54
CA ILE A 249 -1.22 -1.69 16.79
C ILE A 249 -1.45 -0.21 16.50
N ASP A 250 -0.60 0.62 17.08
CA ASP A 250 -0.34 1.96 16.59
C ASP A 250 0.48 1.85 15.30
N GLY A 251 -0.15 2.18 14.18
CA GLY A 251 0.45 2.10 12.85
C GLY A 251 1.43 3.23 12.52
N THR A 252 1.60 4.21 13.42
CA THR A 252 2.57 5.30 13.27
C THR A 252 3.97 4.95 13.78
N ASP A 253 4.08 3.94 14.65
CA ASP A 253 5.35 3.42 15.12
C ASP A 253 5.92 2.41 14.10
N PHE A 254 6.97 2.82 13.39
CA PHE A 254 7.60 1.97 12.36
C PHE A 254 8.21 0.70 12.94
N ILE A 255 8.89 0.77 14.09
CA ILE A 255 9.56 -0.41 14.68
C ILE A 255 8.50 -1.43 15.10
N LYS A 256 7.48 -0.99 15.81
CA LYS A 256 6.37 -1.84 16.23
C LYS A 256 5.64 -2.44 15.04
N SER A 257 5.39 -1.65 14.02
CA SER A 257 4.77 -2.07 12.77
C SER A 257 5.62 -3.13 12.06
N TYR A 258 6.93 -2.90 11.93
CA TYR A 258 7.85 -3.82 11.27
C TYR A 258 7.92 -5.18 11.96
N GLU A 259 8.04 -5.19 13.30
CA GLU A 259 8.06 -6.41 14.10
C GLU A 259 6.74 -7.17 14.01
N THR A 260 5.61 -6.47 14.11
CA THR A 260 4.28 -7.09 14.01
C THR A 260 4.02 -7.69 12.63
N VAL A 261 4.38 -6.98 11.56
CA VAL A 261 4.28 -7.49 10.19
C VAL A 261 5.15 -8.72 10.02
N LYS A 262 6.41 -8.69 10.52
CA LYS A 262 7.34 -9.82 10.47
C LYS A 262 6.77 -11.06 11.16
N GLU A 263 6.21 -10.88 12.35
CA GLU A 263 5.55 -11.96 13.10
C GLU A 263 4.36 -12.55 12.32
N CYS A 264 3.46 -11.71 11.80
CA CYS A 264 2.30 -12.15 11.03
C CYS A 264 2.70 -12.88 9.75
N ILE A 265 3.65 -12.34 8.99
CA ILE A 265 4.17 -12.99 7.76
C ILE A 265 4.76 -14.36 8.10
N LYS A 266 5.55 -14.47 9.18
CA LYS A 266 6.12 -15.73 9.63
C LYS A 266 5.02 -16.76 9.93
N ILE A 267 4.01 -16.38 10.72
CA ILE A 267 2.87 -17.26 11.04
C ILE A 267 2.18 -17.75 9.76
N ILE A 268 1.91 -16.86 8.81
CA ILE A 268 1.24 -17.23 7.56
C ILE A 268 2.09 -18.17 6.71
N ARG A 269 3.42 -17.93 6.62
CA ARG A 269 4.32 -18.80 5.86
C ARG A 269 4.47 -20.19 6.48
N GLU A 270 4.58 -20.27 7.81
CA GLU A 270 4.81 -21.53 8.55
C GLU A 270 3.53 -22.30 8.83
N GLU A 271 2.48 -21.60 9.33
CA GLU A 271 1.24 -22.23 9.81
C GLU A 271 0.13 -22.23 8.75
N ARG A 272 0.31 -21.52 7.64
CA ARG A 272 -0.66 -21.40 6.52
C ARG A 272 -2.07 -20.99 6.97
N ARG A 273 -2.17 -20.10 7.94
CA ARG A 273 -3.43 -19.57 8.46
C ARG A 273 -3.52 -18.05 8.29
N PRO A 274 -4.74 -17.49 8.17
CA PRO A 274 -4.93 -16.07 7.95
C PRO A 274 -4.60 -15.23 9.18
N MET A 275 -4.03 -14.05 8.93
CA MET A 275 -3.79 -13.01 9.94
C MET A 275 -4.41 -11.70 9.49
N LEU A 276 -4.80 -10.87 10.46
CA LEU A 276 -5.21 -9.49 10.24
C LEU A 276 -4.41 -8.56 11.16
N ILE A 277 -3.91 -7.49 10.59
CA ILE A 277 -3.34 -6.36 11.35
C ILE A 277 -4.32 -5.20 11.26
N HIS A 278 -4.85 -4.77 12.41
CA HIS A 278 -5.60 -3.54 12.58
C HIS A 278 -4.62 -2.45 13.00
N ALA A 279 -4.25 -1.57 12.09
CA ALA A 279 -3.31 -0.48 12.31
C ALA A 279 -4.06 0.83 12.47
N LYS A 280 -4.02 1.43 13.66
CA LYS A 280 -4.55 2.77 13.91
C LYS A 280 -3.57 3.79 13.38
N VAL A 281 -4.04 4.67 12.51
CA VAL A 281 -3.22 5.65 11.79
C VAL A 281 -3.99 6.97 11.63
N PRO A 282 -3.31 8.14 11.63
CA PRO A 282 -4.01 9.40 11.39
C PRO A 282 -4.19 9.65 9.88
N LEU A 283 -5.28 10.30 9.51
CA LEU A 283 -5.44 10.87 8.17
C LEU A 283 -4.89 12.31 8.16
N LEU A 284 -3.62 12.47 7.80
CA LEU A 284 -2.95 13.79 7.86
C LEU A 284 -3.14 14.65 6.60
N ASN A 285 -3.62 14.09 5.51
CA ASN A 285 -3.94 14.82 4.28
C ASN A 285 -5.44 14.72 3.97
N HIS A 286 -5.83 15.18 2.79
CA HIS A 286 -7.17 15.02 2.27
C HIS A 286 -7.52 13.54 2.10
N HIS A 287 -8.80 13.20 2.20
CA HIS A 287 -9.22 11.83 1.93
C HIS A 287 -8.87 11.43 0.49
N THR A 288 -9.21 12.31 -0.45
CA THR A 288 -8.72 12.26 -1.84
C THR A 288 -8.47 13.67 -2.36
N SER A 289 -7.84 13.80 -3.52
CA SER A 289 -7.64 15.11 -4.18
C SER A 289 -8.96 15.87 -4.47
N GLY A 290 -10.07 15.15 -4.56
CA GLY A 290 -11.41 15.70 -4.80
C GLY A 290 -12.21 16.02 -3.53
N VAL A 291 -11.76 15.57 -2.35
CA VAL A 291 -12.46 15.77 -1.07
C VAL A 291 -11.48 16.34 -0.06
N ARG A 292 -11.57 17.64 0.12
CA ARG A 292 -10.61 18.43 0.90
C ARG A 292 -10.92 18.35 2.38
N LYS A 293 -9.93 18.12 3.25
CA LYS A 293 -10.08 18.03 4.70
C LYS A 293 -10.71 19.29 5.32
N GLU A 294 -10.45 20.46 4.75
CA GLU A 294 -10.99 21.74 5.21
C GLU A 294 -12.52 21.86 5.06
N TRP A 295 -13.16 20.93 4.35
CA TRP A 295 -14.62 20.98 4.13
C TRP A 295 -15.41 20.24 5.20
N TYR A 296 -14.78 19.32 5.94
CA TYR A 296 -15.52 18.41 6.83
C TYR A 296 -14.84 18.13 8.16
N ARG A 297 -13.55 18.54 8.33
CA ARG A 297 -12.79 18.27 9.57
C ARG A 297 -12.67 19.54 10.39
N ASP A 298 -12.86 19.41 11.69
CA ASP A 298 -12.70 20.43 12.73
C ASP A 298 -11.42 20.27 13.56
N ASP A 299 -10.68 19.14 13.36
CA ASP A 299 -9.43 18.80 14.04
C ASP A 299 -8.15 19.19 13.25
N LEU A 300 -8.24 20.16 12.34
CA LEU A 300 -7.14 20.53 11.42
C LEU A 300 -5.88 20.99 12.14
N GLU A 301 -6.02 21.75 13.23
CA GLU A 301 -4.86 22.23 14.00
C GLU A 301 -4.10 21.08 14.69
N GLU A 302 -4.80 20.01 15.06
CA GLU A 302 -4.19 18.82 15.63
C GLU A 302 -3.46 18.01 14.57
N CYS A 303 -4.06 17.85 13.39
CA CYS A 303 -3.44 17.22 12.24
C CYS A 303 -2.13 17.89 11.81
N GLU A 304 -2.01 19.22 11.96
CA GLU A 304 -0.80 19.96 11.58
C GLU A 304 0.35 19.80 12.59
N LYS A 305 0.05 19.42 13.82
CA LYS A 305 1.04 19.18 14.87
C LYS A 305 1.66 17.79 14.84
N GLN A 306 1.01 16.85 14.17
CA GLN A 306 1.46 15.46 13.97
C GLN A 306 2.32 15.33 12.71
#